data_17e63f52b8ff8672831ff659e19901c2
#
_entry.id   17e63f52b8ff8672831ff659e19901c2
#
_cell.length_a   1.000
_cell.length_b   1.000
_cell.length_c   1.000
_cell.angle_alpha   90.00
_cell.angle_beta   90.00
_cell.angle_gamma   90.00
#
_symmetry.space_group_name_H-M   'P 1'
#
loop_
_entity.id
_entity.type
_entity.pdbx_description
1 polymer ?
#
loop_
_entity_poly.entity_id
_entity_poly.type
_entity_poly.pdbx_seq_one_letter_code
_entity_poly.pdbx_strand_id
1 'polypeptide(L)'
;MWRRIFDEVGPVVLAVGLALLLRIFVIDSFRIPSSSMFPTLLIGDHLFVDKLAYGPRVPFTDFRFPGHGEPRRGDVVVFSAARHGAGVVPADRRPDLPREDFIKRIVALPGETVEVRDGVVTVNGEVVPSENSGETFEDEYGRTLIRHRESLPGCTHDWLDIPGMRGPERTQFTVEPGRYFMMGDNRDNSNDSRIWGTVRFEEFKGPAWRFYFSWDFNGGWLELLNPLTWIGAEWRWDRFGDRIAC
;
A
#
# COMPACT_ATOMS: atom_id res chain seq x y z
N MET A 1 -11.94 -27.57 -40.68
CA MET A 1 -12.21 -26.19 -40.19
C MET A 1 -12.04 -26.10 -38.68
N TRP A 2 -12.70 -26.91 -37.86
CA TRP A 2 -12.62 -26.88 -36.40
C TRP A 2 -11.19 -27.13 -35.87
N ARG A 3 -10.42 -28.08 -36.37
CA ARG A 3 -9.02 -28.32 -35.94
C ARG A 3 -8.13 -27.10 -36.12
N ARG A 4 -8.21 -26.40 -37.25
CA ARG A 4 -7.41 -25.16 -37.44
C ARG A 4 -7.78 -24.04 -36.47
N ILE A 5 -9.08 -23.91 -36.15
CA ILE A 5 -9.52 -22.94 -35.13
C ILE A 5 -8.95 -23.31 -33.76
N PHE A 6 -8.96 -24.59 -33.38
CA PHE A 6 -8.34 -25.05 -32.13
C PHE A 6 -6.82 -24.83 -32.10
N ASP A 7 -6.14 -25.04 -33.21
CA ASP A 7 -4.69 -24.87 -33.30
C ASP A 7 -4.26 -23.40 -33.24
N GLU A 8 -5.07 -22.49 -33.75
CA GLU A 8 -4.78 -21.05 -33.74
C GLU A 8 -5.29 -20.34 -32.48
N VAL A 9 -6.48 -20.67 -32.00
CA VAL A 9 -7.13 -19.99 -30.85
C VAL A 9 -6.75 -20.64 -29.50
N GLY A 10 -6.48 -21.97 -29.50
CA GLY A 10 -6.16 -22.72 -28.30
C GLY A 10 -4.98 -22.14 -27.50
N PRO A 11 -3.83 -21.86 -28.13
CA PRO A 11 -2.69 -21.26 -27.42
C PRO A 11 -3.01 -19.87 -26.82
N VAL A 12 -3.81 -19.06 -27.50
CA VAL A 12 -4.21 -17.74 -27.01
C VAL A 12 -5.13 -17.86 -25.81
N VAL A 13 -6.13 -18.75 -25.86
CA VAL A 13 -7.04 -19.03 -24.74
C VAL A 13 -6.26 -19.56 -23.54
N LEU A 14 -5.30 -20.47 -23.76
CA LEU A 14 -4.45 -21.00 -22.71
C LEU A 14 -3.59 -19.89 -22.08
N ALA A 15 -2.95 -19.05 -22.90
CA ALA A 15 -2.13 -17.94 -22.42
C ALA A 15 -2.93 -16.93 -21.60
N VAL A 16 -4.12 -16.56 -22.08
CA VAL A 16 -5.04 -15.66 -21.33
C VAL A 16 -5.50 -16.33 -20.03
N GLY A 17 -5.89 -17.60 -20.09
CA GLY A 17 -6.29 -18.36 -18.89
C GLY A 17 -5.17 -18.42 -17.84
N LEU A 18 -3.95 -18.70 -18.26
CA LEU A 18 -2.79 -18.73 -17.37
C LEU A 18 -2.49 -17.32 -16.79
N ALA A 19 -2.54 -16.27 -17.61
CA ALA A 19 -2.35 -14.89 -17.15
C ALA A 19 -3.40 -14.48 -16.11
N LEU A 20 -4.66 -14.86 -16.32
CA LEU A 20 -5.74 -14.62 -15.35
C LEU A 20 -5.52 -15.39 -14.04
N LEU A 21 -5.12 -16.66 -14.11
CA LEU A 21 -4.79 -17.45 -12.91
C LEU A 21 -3.64 -16.84 -12.13
N LEU A 22 -2.57 -16.41 -12.81
CA LEU A 22 -1.45 -15.72 -12.17
C LEU A 22 -1.91 -14.43 -11.49
N ARG A 23 -2.72 -13.63 -12.17
CA ARG A 23 -3.26 -12.38 -11.63
C ARG A 23 -4.19 -12.62 -10.43
N ILE A 24 -5.02 -13.64 -10.46
CA ILE A 24 -5.98 -13.94 -9.39
C ILE A 24 -5.25 -14.49 -8.16
N PHE A 25 -4.30 -15.40 -8.31
CA PHE A 25 -3.77 -16.18 -7.20
C PHE A 25 -2.31 -15.86 -6.81
N VAL A 26 -1.51 -15.30 -7.70
CA VAL A 26 -0.07 -15.17 -7.46
C VAL A 26 0.34 -13.72 -7.24
N ILE A 27 0.07 -12.86 -8.23
CA ILE A 27 0.58 -11.49 -8.24
C ILE A 27 -0.49 -10.53 -8.76
N ASP A 28 -0.58 -9.37 -8.15
CA ASP A 28 -1.40 -8.27 -8.67
C ASP A 28 -0.53 -7.05 -8.92
N SER A 29 -1.01 -6.15 -9.76
CA SER A 29 -0.32 -4.91 -10.08
C SER A 29 -1.14 -3.71 -9.66
N PHE A 30 -0.49 -2.75 -9.00
CA PHE A 30 -1.13 -1.53 -8.52
C PHE A 30 -0.34 -0.31 -8.98
N ARG A 31 -1.06 0.77 -9.26
CA ARG A 31 -0.51 2.10 -9.47
C ARG A 31 -0.78 2.93 -8.21
N ILE A 32 0.19 3.73 -7.81
CA ILE A 32 0.08 4.63 -6.66
C ILE A 32 -0.50 5.97 -7.13
N PRO A 33 -1.73 6.31 -6.69
CA PRO A 33 -2.41 7.53 -7.10
C PRO A 33 -2.26 8.69 -6.10
N SER A 34 -1.68 8.46 -4.92
CA SER A 34 -1.69 9.43 -3.82
C SER A 34 -0.37 9.48 -3.07
N SER A 35 -0.10 10.61 -2.44
CA SER A 35 1.11 10.91 -1.69
C SER A 35 1.13 10.39 -0.24
N SER A 36 0.11 9.65 0.19
CA SER A 36 -0.01 9.23 1.60
C SER A 36 1.09 8.28 2.09
N MET A 37 1.87 7.69 1.18
CA MET A 37 3.00 6.81 1.46
C MET A 37 4.36 7.43 1.07
N PHE A 38 4.42 8.73 0.82
CA PHE A 38 5.69 9.43 0.64
C PHE A 38 6.57 9.29 1.89
N PRO A 39 7.87 9.14 1.74
CA PRO A 39 8.66 9.06 0.52
C PRO A 39 8.79 7.65 -0.03
N THR A 40 8.28 6.63 0.67
CA THR A 40 8.43 5.22 0.30
C THR A 40 7.83 4.90 -1.07
N LEU A 41 6.60 5.36 -1.31
CA LEU A 41 5.89 5.19 -2.58
C LEU A 41 5.56 6.56 -3.16
N LEU A 42 5.93 6.77 -4.41
CA LEU A 42 5.68 8.03 -5.13
C LEU A 42 4.44 7.91 -6.02
N ILE A 43 3.76 9.03 -6.26
CA ILE A 43 2.67 9.09 -7.24
C ILE A 43 3.25 8.67 -8.61
N GLY A 44 2.53 7.75 -9.29
CA GLY A 44 2.99 7.19 -10.56
C GLY A 44 3.89 5.96 -10.43
N ASP A 45 4.20 5.50 -9.21
CA ASP A 45 4.81 4.19 -9.01
C ASP A 45 3.84 3.08 -9.39
N HIS A 46 4.37 2.08 -10.07
CA HIS A 46 3.70 0.83 -10.38
C HIS A 46 4.41 -0.30 -9.67
N LEU A 47 3.69 -1.05 -8.87
CA LEU A 47 4.25 -2.10 -8.03
C LEU A 47 3.49 -3.41 -8.15
N PHE A 48 4.19 -4.49 -7.85
CA PHE A 48 3.62 -5.81 -7.68
C PHE A 48 3.28 -6.07 -6.21
N VAL A 49 2.16 -6.74 -6.01
CA VAL A 49 1.71 -7.26 -4.72
C VAL A 49 1.80 -8.78 -4.73
N ASP A 50 2.50 -9.34 -3.74
CA ASP A 50 2.64 -10.80 -3.58
C ASP A 50 1.42 -11.36 -2.84
N LYS A 51 0.52 -12.01 -3.57
CA LYS A 51 -0.67 -12.64 -2.98
C LYS A 51 -0.34 -13.95 -2.26
N LEU A 52 0.74 -14.61 -2.66
CA LEU A 52 1.15 -15.87 -2.04
C LEU A 52 1.73 -15.66 -0.64
N ALA A 53 2.26 -14.47 -0.35
CA ALA A 53 2.85 -14.17 0.95
C ALA A 53 1.87 -14.44 2.08
N TYR A 54 0.67 -13.88 2.01
CA TYR A 54 -0.37 -14.05 3.02
C TYR A 54 -1.45 -15.07 2.63
N GLY A 55 -1.24 -15.75 1.50
CA GLY A 55 -2.18 -16.71 0.92
C GLY A 55 -3.24 -16.06 0.02
N PRO A 56 -3.40 -16.58 -1.21
CA PRO A 56 -4.35 -16.04 -2.15
C PRO A 56 -5.79 -16.32 -1.71
N ARG A 57 -6.65 -15.32 -1.90
CA ARG A 57 -8.08 -15.44 -1.64
C ARG A 57 -8.82 -15.94 -2.87
N VAL A 58 -9.75 -16.88 -2.68
CA VAL A 58 -10.64 -17.32 -3.75
C VAL A 58 -11.69 -16.24 -4.02
N PRO A 59 -11.81 -15.74 -5.26
CA PRO A 59 -12.81 -14.73 -5.60
C PRO A 59 -14.22 -15.13 -5.19
N PHE A 60 -15.00 -14.17 -4.71
CA PHE A 60 -16.39 -14.33 -4.30
C PHE A 60 -16.63 -15.27 -3.10
N THR A 61 -15.58 -15.63 -2.36
CA THR A 61 -15.66 -16.44 -1.15
C THR A 61 -14.84 -15.82 -0.03
N ASP A 62 -15.02 -16.32 1.19
CA ASP A 62 -14.18 -15.98 2.34
C ASP A 62 -12.99 -16.93 2.51
N PHE A 63 -12.86 -17.91 1.60
CA PHE A 63 -11.78 -18.88 1.65
C PHE A 63 -10.46 -18.26 1.17
N ARG A 64 -9.41 -18.45 1.98
CA ARG A 64 -8.04 -18.07 1.70
C ARG A 64 -7.13 -19.29 1.83
N PHE A 65 -6.28 -19.52 0.85
CA PHE A 65 -5.25 -20.55 0.94
C PHE A 65 -4.20 -20.17 1.99
N PRO A 66 -3.46 -21.12 2.55
CA PRO A 66 -2.30 -20.82 3.37
C PRO A 66 -1.27 -19.99 2.60
N GLY A 67 -0.72 -18.97 3.24
CA GLY A 67 0.42 -18.21 2.72
C GLY A 67 1.75 -18.83 3.13
N HIS A 68 2.85 -18.29 2.57
CA HIS A 68 4.21 -18.68 2.99
C HIS A 68 4.76 -17.78 4.10
N GLY A 69 4.04 -16.74 4.50
CA GLY A 69 4.40 -15.80 5.55
C GLY A 69 3.17 -15.25 6.29
N GLU A 70 3.44 -14.50 7.34
CA GLU A 70 2.46 -13.77 8.12
C GLU A 70 2.74 -12.27 8.04
N PRO A 71 1.71 -11.40 8.19
CA PRO A 71 1.92 -9.96 8.22
C PRO A 71 2.84 -9.56 9.39
N ARG A 72 3.82 -8.75 9.08
CA ARG A 72 4.82 -8.27 10.04
C ARG A 72 4.72 -6.76 10.20
N ARG A 73 5.17 -6.28 11.34
CA ARG A 73 5.35 -4.85 11.53
C ARG A 73 6.36 -4.32 10.52
N GLY A 74 6.04 -3.20 9.89
CA GLY A 74 6.83 -2.63 8.81
C GLY A 74 6.37 -3.01 7.41
N ASP A 75 5.64 -4.12 7.22
CA ASP A 75 5.13 -4.48 5.89
C ASP A 75 4.24 -3.38 5.32
N VAL A 76 4.49 -3.02 4.07
CA VAL A 76 3.62 -2.14 3.28
C VAL A 76 2.58 -3.01 2.58
N VAL A 77 1.31 -2.87 2.93
CA VAL A 77 0.26 -3.80 2.54
C VAL A 77 -0.84 -3.11 1.75
N VAL A 78 -1.27 -3.77 0.66
CA VAL A 78 -2.49 -3.41 -0.07
C VAL A 78 -3.68 -4.14 0.55
N PHE A 79 -4.73 -3.39 0.84
CA PHE A 79 -5.96 -3.91 1.46
C PHE A 79 -7.19 -3.20 0.92
N SER A 80 -8.36 -3.80 1.12
CA SER A 80 -9.65 -3.21 0.73
C SER A 80 -10.27 -2.45 1.90
N ALA A 81 -10.72 -1.22 1.64
CA ALA A 81 -11.52 -0.44 2.60
C ALA A 81 -12.74 0.17 1.90
N ALA A 82 -13.72 0.59 2.67
CA ALA A 82 -14.88 1.30 2.15
C ALA A 82 -14.61 2.81 2.10
N ARG A 83 -15.09 3.49 1.07
CA ARG A 83 -15.05 4.95 0.97
C ARG A 83 -16.43 5.54 1.23
N HIS A 84 -16.51 6.53 2.10
CA HIS A 84 -17.71 7.30 2.38
C HIS A 84 -17.42 8.80 2.28
N GLY A 85 -17.83 9.42 1.18
CA GLY A 85 -17.42 10.79 0.88
C GLY A 85 -15.90 10.92 0.77
N ALA A 86 -15.30 11.84 1.52
CA ALA A 86 -13.84 11.99 1.62
C ALA A 86 -13.19 11.05 2.66
N GLY A 87 -14.02 10.34 3.46
CA GLY A 87 -13.55 9.45 4.53
C GLY A 87 -13.29 8.03 4.06
N VAL A 88 -12.51 7.30 4.85
CA VAL A 88 -12.23 5.88 4.70
C VAL A 88 -12.68 5.15 5.95
N VAL A 89 -13.24 3.96 5.78
CA VAL A 89 -13.71 3.10 6.89
C VAL A 89 -13.31 1.66 6.57
N PRO A 90 -12.90 0.85 7.56
CA PRO A 90 -12.68 -0.58 7.35
C PRO A 90 -13.90 -1.23 6.69
N ALA A 91 -13.66 -2.05 5.64
CA ALA A 91 -14.75 -2.55 4.78
C ALA A 91 -15.76 -3.42 5.53
N ASP A 92 -15.33 -4.08 6.60
CA ASP A 92 -16.20 -4.89 7.46
C ASP A 92 -17.17 -4.06 8.31
N ARG A 93 -16.81 -2.81 8.62
CA ARG A 93 -17.68 -1.89 9.37
C ARG A 93 -18.73 -1.21 8.51
N ARG A 94 -18.49 -1.16 7.20
CA ARG A 94 -19.40 -0.58 6.20
C ARG A 94 -19.49 -1.50 4.97
N PRO A 95 -20.10 -2.69 5.11
CA PRO A 95 -20.23 -3.65 4.02
C PRO A 95 -21.17 -3.16 2.90
N ASP A 96 -21.99 -2.14 3.17
CA ASP A 96 -22.91 -1.49 2.25
C ASP A 96 -22.21 -0.55 1.24
N LEU A 97 -20.97 -0.14 1.52
CA LEU A 97 -20.23 0.79 0.67
C LEU A 97 -19.33 0.08 -0.34
N PRO A 98 -19.05 0.73 -1.49
CA PRO A 98 -18.06 0.26 -2.44
C PRO A 98 -16.70 0.09 -1.78
N ARG A 99 -16.01 -0.99 -2.14
CA ARG A 99 -14.64 -1.26 -1.67
C ARG A 99 -13.64 -0.68 -2.65
N GLU A 100 -12.66 0.03 -2.11
CA GLU A 100 -11.51 0.54 -2.85
C GLU A 100 -10.22 -0.01 -2.24
N ASP A 101 -9.15 0.02 -3.03
CA ASP A 101 -7.85 -0.47 -2.60
C ASP A 101 -7.04 0.67 -1.99
N PHE A 102 -6.48 0.40 -0.83
CA PHE A 102 -5.60 1.29 -0.09
C PHE A 102 -4.27 0.60 0.17
N ILE A 103 -3.24 1.41 0.35
CA ILE A 103 -1.92 0.94 0.69
C ILE A 103 -1.39 1.71 1.90
N LYS A 104 -0.95 1.00 2.94
CA LYS A 104 -0.42 1.55 4.19
C LYS A 104 0.60 0.59 4.78
N ARG A 105 1.37 1.09 5.76
CA ARG A 105 2.34 0.32 6.53
C ARG A 105 1.72 -0.24 7.80
N ILE A 106 2.01 -1.49 8.13
CA ILE A 106 1.65 -2.10 9.43
C ILE A 106 2.55 -1.49 10.51
N VAL A 107 1.94 -0.85 11.50
CA VAL A 107 2.64 -0.24 12.63
C VAL A 107 2.43 -1.03 13.92
N ALA A 108 1.23 -1.58 14.14
CA ALA A 108 0.99 -2.47 15.27
C ALA A 108 0.20 -3.71 14.88
N LEU A 109 0.49 -4.82 15.56
CA LEU A 109 -0.02 -6.16 15.33
C LEU A 109 -1.19 -6.48 16.26
N PRO A 110 -1.97 -7.55 16.00
CA PRO A 110 -3.05 -7.99 16.86
C PRO A 110 -2.61 -8.17 18.32
N GLY A 111 -3.37 -7.62 19.27
CA GLY A 111 -3.12 -7.68 20.71
C GLY A 111 -2.17 -6.62 21.24
N GLU A 112 -1.51 -5.85 20.40
CA GLU A 112 -0.62 -4.77 20.84
C GLU A 112 -1.39 -3.50 21.19
N THR A 113 -0.81 -2.69 22.07
CA THR A 113 -1.30 -1.33 22.32
C THR A 113 -0.52 -0.34 21.47
N VAL A 114 -1.19 0.63 20.89
CA VAL A 114 -0.58 1.68 20.09
C VAL A 114 -1.09 3.05 20.56
N GLU A 115 -0.20 4.02 20.59
CA GLU A 115 -0.49 5.42 20.85
C GLU A 115 0.30 6.27 19.83
N VAL A 116 -0.31 7.35 19.34
CA VAL A 116 0.36 8.31 18.46
C VAL A 116 0.10 9.71 18.99
N ARG A 117 1.16 10.42 19.35
CA ARG A 117 1.13 11.81 19.79
C ARG A 117 2.25 12.60 19.12
N ASP A 118 1.92 13.76 18.58
CA ASP A 118 2.87 14.65 17.90
C ASP A 118 3.77 13.90 16.89
N GLY A 119 3.19 12.97 16.11
CA GLY A 119 3.91 12.12 15.14
C GLY A 119 4.70 10.96 15.78
N VAL A 120 4.91 10.95 17.09
CA VAL A 120 5.62 9.88 17.80
C VAL A 120 4.71 8.69 18.01
N VAL A 121 5.20 7.52 17.59
CA VAL A 121 4.50 6.24 17.75
C VAL A 121 5.02 5.53 19.01
N THR A 122 4.11 5.05 19.84
CA THR A 122 4.41 4.21 21.00
C THR A 122 3.67 2.88 20.82
N VAL A 123 4.37 1.76 20.95
CA VAL A 123 3.78 0.42 20.86
C VAL A 123 4.11 -0.34 22.15
N ASN A 124 3.08 -0.92 22.79
CA ASN A 124 3.19 -1.64 24.07
C ASN A 124 3.88 -0.81 25.19
N GLY A 125 3.69 0.51 25.15
CA GLY A 125 4.31 1.43 26.11
C GLY A 125 5.77 1.81 25.78
N GLU A 126 6.35 1.27 24.73
CA GLU A 126 7.71 1.62 24.27
C GLU A 126 7.63 2.58 23.07
N VAL A 127 8.36 3.68 23.16
CA VAL A 127 8.45 4.65 22.07
C VAL A 127 9.24 4.02 20.93
N VAL A 128 8.65 4.05 19.74
CA VAL A 128 9.35 3.64 18.51
C VAL A 128 10.44 4.68 18.21
N PRO A 129 11.72 4.26 18.11
CA PRO A 129 12.81 5.19 17.86
C PRO A 129 12.61 5.88 16.50
N SER A 130 12.66 7.20 16.53
CA SER A 130 12.54 8.05 15.35
C SER A 130 13.49 9.24 15.48
N GLU A 131 14.24 9.54 14.42
CA GLU A 131 15.19 10.63 14.36
C GLU A 131 15.00 11.48 13.11
N ASN A 132 15.26 12.76 13.21
CA ASN A 132 15.30 13.62 12.03
C ASN A 132 16.54 13.25 11.19
N SER A 133 16.35 12.88 9.93
CA SER A 133 17.44 12.51 9.03
C SER A 133 18.31 13.68 8.60
N GLY A 134 17.87 14.92 8.83
CA GLY A 134 18.50 16.14 8.32
C GLY A 134 18.19 16.41 6.84
N GLU A 135 17.41 15.56 6.21
CA GLU A 135 16.96 15.70 4.82
C GLU A 135 15.55 16.27 4.74
N THR A 136 15.25 16.89 3.61
CA THR A 136 13.91 17.38 3.28
C THR A 136 13.37 16.68 2.05
N PHE A 137 12.05 16.72 1.90
CA PHE A 137 11.33 16.18 0.74
C PHE A 137 10.36 17.25 0.23
N GLU A 138 10.29 17.46 -1.07
CA GLU A 138 9.31 18.35 -1.69
C GLU A 138 8.13 17.52 -2.20
N ASP A 139 6.91 17.88 -1.78
CA ASP A 139 5.70 17.20 -2.21
C ASP A 139 5.15 17.76 -3.54
N GLU A 140 4.04 17.17 -4.02
CA GLU A 140 3.37 17.54 -5.26
C GLU A 140 2.78 18.98 -5.27
N TYR A 141 2.75 19.64 -4.10
CA TYR A 141 2.29 21.01 -3.94
C TYR A 141 3.45 22.01 -3.76
N GLY A 142 4.71 21.56 -3.86
CA GLY A 142 5.90 22.35 -3.61
C GLY A 142 6.13 22.67 -2.12
N ARG A 143 5.54 21.88 -1.20
CA ARG A 143 5.77 22.05 0.23
C ARG A 143 7.02 21.28 0.65
N THR A 144 7.86 21.90 1.47
CA THR A 144 9.03 21.26 2.05
C THR A 144 8.62 20.48 3.30
N LEU A 145 8.79 19.17 3.29
CA LEU A 145 8.53 18.25 4.40
C LEU A 145 9.86 17.81 5.03
N ILE A 146 9.84 17.57 6.33
CA ILE A 146 11.01 17.05 7.06
C ILE A 146 10.96 15.52 6.98
N ARG A 147 12.10 14.93 6.62
CA ARG A 147 12.28 13.48 6.59
C ARG A 147 12.79 12.98 7.93
N HIS A 148 12.09 12.04 8.49
CA HIS A 148 12.48 11.32 9.69
C HIS A 148 12.75 9.86 9.36
N ARG A 149 13.62 9.23 10.14
CA ARG A 149 13.90 7.79 10.07
C ARG A 149 13.36 7.11 11.30
N GLU A 150 12.43 6.16 11.11
CA GLU A 150 11.77 5.40 12.17
C GLU A 150 12.23 3.95 12.14
N SER A 151 12.54 3.39 13.32
CA SER A 151 13.01 2.02 13.47
C SER A 151 11.98 1.17 14.20
N LEU A 152 11.09 0.55 13.42
CA LEU A 152 10.22 -0.52 13.90
C LEU A 152 11.03 -1.81 14.08
N PRO A 153 10.64 -2.73 14.98
CA PRO A 153 11.28 -4.04 15.09
C PRO A 153 11.35 -4.78 13.77
N GLY A 154 12.57 -4.96 13.26
CA GLY A 154 12.84 -5.61 11.98
C GLY A 154 12.67 -4.76 10.73
N CYS A 155 12.34 -3.47 10.87
CA CYS A 155 12.10 -2.58 9.75
C CYS A 155 12.53 -1.14 10.07
N THR A 156 13.43 -0.59 9.27
CA THR A 156 13.75 0.84 9.31
C THR A 156 13.25 1.51 8.04
N HIS A 157 12.50 2.57 8.18
CA HIS A 157 11.91 3.30 7.05
C HIS A 157 11.88 4.80 7.31
N ASP A 158 11.70 5.56 6.24
CA ASP A 158 11.56 7.00 6.34
C ASP A 158 10.07 7.37 6.36
N TRP A 159 9.75 8.46 7.08
CA TRP A 159 8.43 9.08 7.11
C TRP A 159 8.55 10.60 7.03
N LEU A 160 7.47 11.26 6.67
CA LEU A 160 7.45 12.71 6.46
C LEU A 160 6.53 13.44 7.43
N ASP A 161 7.04 14.59 7.89
CA ASP A 161 6.38 15.55 8.75
C ASP A 161 6.24 16.90 8.03
N ILE A 162 5.07 17.55 8.11
CA ILE A 162 4.82 18.86 7.54
C ILE A 162 5.06 19.91 8.63
N PRO A 163 6.08 20.77 8.54
CA PRO A 163 6.39 21.76 9.56
C PRO A 163 5.18 22.63 9.91
N GLY A 164 4.85 22.64 11.22
CA GLY A 164 3.74 23.45 11.72
C GLY A 164 2.35 22.83 11.54
N MET A 165 2.24 21.66 10.93
CA MET A 165 1.00 20.88 10.90
C MET A 165 1.02 19.85 12.04
N ARG A 166 -0.13 19.57 12.61
CA ARG A 166 -0.32 18.42 13.50
C ARG A 166 -1.15 17.40 12.76
N GLY A 167 -0.54 16.25 12.53
CA GLY A 167 -1.22 15.11 11.94
C GLY A 167 -2.25 14.48 12.88
N PRO A 168 -3.00 13.50 12.39
CA PRO A 168 -3.94 12.76 13.22
C PRO A 168 -3.24 12.09 14.40
N GLU A 169 -3.80 12.27 15.59
CA GLU A 169 -3.36 11.61 16.82
C GLU A 169 -4.25 10.41 17.14
N ARG A 170 -3.72 9.51 17.94
CA ARG A 170 -4.48 8.40 18.49
C ARG A 170 -4.10 8.21 19.96
N THR A 171 -5.07 8.38 20.85
CA THR A 171 -4.93 7.94 22.25
C THR A 171 -4.68 6.45 22.32
N GLN A 172 -4.12 5.96 23.39
CA GLN A 172 -3.82 4.55 23.60
C GLN A 172 -5.01 3.66 23.18
N PHE A 173 -4.71 2.72 22.31
CA PHE A 173 -5.69 1.83 21.71
C PHE A 173 -5.11 0.41 21.62
N THR A 174 -5.89 -0.60 21.99
CA THR A 174 -5.49 -2.00 21.81
C THR A 174 -6.00 -2.53 20.48
N VAL A 175 -5.10 -3.07 19.68
CA VAL A 175 -5.43 -3.67 18.38
C VAL A 175 -6.18 -4.99 18.63
N GLU A 176 -7.38 -5.10 18.09
CA GLU A 176 -8.23 -6.27 18.27
C GLU A 176 -7.60 -7.53 17.64
N PRO A 177 -7.91 -8.74 18.11
CA PRO A 177 -7.46 -9.99 17.49
C PRO A 177 -7.78 -10.06 16.00
N GLY A 178 -6.81 -10.49 15.18
CA GLY A 178 -6.96 -10.58 13.72
C GLY A 178 -7.02 -9.25 12.99
N ARG A 179 -6.71 -8.13 13.67
CA ARG A 179 -6.67 -6.79 13.08
C ARG A 179 -5.28 -6.18 13.17
N TYR A 180 -5.05 -5.18 12.33
CA TYR A 180 -3.77 -4.50 12.19
C TYR A 180 -3.97 -2.99 12.22
N PHE A 181 -3.05 -2.29 12.88
CA PHE A 181 -3.02 -0.83 12.87
C PHE A 181 -2.10 -0.33 11.76
N MET A 182 -2.67 0.40 10.83
CA MET A 182 -2.01 0.81 9.60
C MET A 182 -1.77 2.31 9.59
N MET A 183 -0.59 2.75 9.16
CA MET A 183 -0.28 4.18 9.00
C MET A 183 0.34 4.45 7.63
N GLY A 184 0.14 5.68 7.14
CA GLY A 184 0.88 6.20 5.99
C GLY A 184 2.25 6.73 6.42
N ASP A 185 3.21 6.66 5.52
CA ASP A 185 4.56 7.21 5.76
C ASP A 185 4.58 8.73 5.63
N ASN A 186 3.65 9.33 4.87
CA ASN A 186 3.39 10.77 4.89
C ASN A 186 2.41 11.07 6.03
N ARG A 187 2.95 11.16 7.26
CA ARG A 187 2.19 11.14 8.53
C ARG A 187 1.08 12.18 8.60
N ASP A 188 1.33 13.38 8.15
CA ASP A 188 0.35 14.47 8.25
C ASP A 188 -0.62 14.51 7.07
N ASN A 189 -0.28 13.83 5.97
CA ASN A 189 -1.11 13.73 4.77
C ASN A 189 -1.64 12.31 4.54
N SER A 190 -1.99 11.60 5.62
CA SER A 190 -2.52 10.24 5.53
C SER A 190 -3.82 10.09 6.31
N ASN A 191 -4.85 9.63 5.61
CA ASN A 191 -6.06 9.12 6.24
C ASN A 191 -5.86 7.62 6.49
N ASP A 192 -5.68 7.23 7.77
CA ASP A 192 -5.26 5.89 8.16
C ASP A 192 -5.87 5.46 9.51
N SER A 193 -5.34 4.41 10.13
CA SER A 193 -5.90 3.81 11.36
C SER A 193 -6.00 4.77 12.54
N ARG A 194 -5.25 5.86 12.53
CA ARG A 194 -5.39 6.92 13.55
C ARG A 194 -6.79 7.54 13.52
N ILE A 195 -7.40 7.59 12.34
CA ILE A 195 -8.72 8.20 12.12
C ILE A 195 -9.83 7.13 12.12
N TRP A 196 -9.69 6.10 11.27
CA TRP A 196 -10.77 5.16 11.01
C TRP A 196 -10.65 3.79 11.71
N GLY A 197 -9.53 3.53 12.42
CA GLY A 197 -9.34 2.30 13.22
C GLY A 197 -8.59 1.20 12.46
N THR A 198 -8.73 -0.04 12.90
CA THR A 198 -7.95 -1.20 12.46
C THR A 198 -8.55 -1.90 11.24
N VAL A 199 -7.72 -2.61 10.48
CA VAL A 199 -8.09 -3.39 9.29
C VAL A 199 -7.96 -4.88 9.63
N ARG A 200 -8.91 -5.69 9.19
CA ARG A 200 -8.86 -7.15 9.37
C ARG A 200 -7.90 -7.80 8.39
N PHE A 201 -7.33 -8.92 8.78
CA PHE A 201 -6.48 -9.74 7.92
C PHE A 201 -7.18 -10.16 6.62
N GLU A 202 -8.49 -10.47 6.69
CA GLU A 202 -9.27 -10.88 5.53
C GLU A 202 -9.36 -9.80 4.45
N GLU A 203 -9.15 -8.53 4.81
CA GLU A 203 -9.18 -7.40 3.88
C GLU A 203 -7.85 -7.19 3.16
N PHE A 204 -6.77 -7.86 3.61
CA PHE A 204 -5.46 -7.76 2.98
C PHE A 204 -5.45 -8.48 1.62
N LYS A 205 -4.86 -7.84 0.62
CA LYS A 205 -4.58 -8.43 -0.68
C LYS A 205 -3.18 -9.05 -0.73
N GLY A 206 -2.23 -8.44 -0.06
CA GLY A 206 -0.85 -8.91 0.07
C GLY A 206 0.12 -7.76 0.34
N PRO A 207 1.38 -8.08 0.68
CA PRO A 207 2.42 -7.07 0.81
C PRO A 207 2.83 -6.55 -0.56
N ALA A 208 3.14 -5.26 -0.62
CA ALA A 208 3.79 -4.63 -1.75
C ALA A 208 5.23 -5.19 -1.86
N TRP A 209 5.60 -5.68 -3.03
CA TRP A 209 6.82 -6.47 -3.17
C TRP A 209 7.93 -5.73 -3.91
N ARG A 210 7.66 -5.33 -5.17
CA ARG A 210 8.66 -4.69 -6.03
C ARG A 210 8.04 -3.67 -6.95
N PHE A 211 8.81 -2.63 -7.26
CA PHE A 211 8.48 -1.73 -8.35
C PHE A 211 8.77 -2.41 -9.70
N TYR A 212 7.85 -2.34 -10.64
CA TYR A 212 8.11 -2.77 -12.01
C TYR A 212 8.11 -1.60 -13.00
N PHE A 213 7.65 -0.43 -12.56
CA PHE A 213 7.63 0.78 -13.36
C PHE A 213 7.40 2.00 -12.47
N SER A 214 8.02 3.13 -12.80
CA SER A 214 7.80 4.41 -12.11
C SER A 214 8.01 5.58 -13.05
N TRP A 215 7.03 6.45 -13.13
CA TRP A 215 7.14 7.69 -13.87
C TRP A 215 6.18 8.75 -13.31
N ASP A 216 6.58 10.01 -13.41
CA ASP A 216 5.72 11.11 -13.01
C ASP A 216 4.74 11.47 -14.12
N PHE A 217 3.63 10.73 -14.16
CA PHE A 217 2.57 10.94 -15.15
C PHE A 217 1.20 10.81 -14.49
N ASN A 218 0.44 11.89 -14.51
CA ASN A 218 -0.89 11.96 -13.92
C ASN A 218 -2.05 11.73 -14.92
N GLY A 219 -1.75 11.38 -16.17
CA GLY A 219 -2.73 11.13 -17.21
C GLY A 219 -3.39 9.76 -17.17
N GLY A 220 -4.52 9.63 -17.86
CA GLY A 220 -5.23 8.36 -18.04
C GLY A 220 -4.49 7.40 -18.99
N TRP A 221 -4.87 6.13 -19.00
CA TRP A 221 -4.24 5.10 -19.83
C TRP A 221 -4.30 5.42 -21.35
N LEU A 222 -5.30 6.17 -21.81
CA LEU A 222 -5.39 6.63 -23.21
C LEU A 222 -4.31 7.65 -23.58
N GLU A 223 -3.86 8.45 -22.61
CA GLU A 223 -2.79 9.44 -22.82
C GLU A 223 -1.44 8.76 -22.96
N LEU A 224 -1.28 7.52 -22.44
CA LEU A 224 -0.11 6.69 -22.71
C LEU A 224 0.11 6.39 -24.20
N LEU A 225 -0.94 6.41 -24.99
CA LEU A 225 -0.86 6.21 -26.44
C LEU A 225 -0.42 7.46 -27.19
N ASN A 226 -0.36 8.61 -26.51
CA ASN A 226 0.11 9.86 -27.10
C ASN A 226 1.60 10.07 -26.79
N PRO A 227 2.52 9.92 -27.75
CA PRO A 227 3.95 10.06 -27.49
C PRO A 227 4.36 11.49 -27.06
N LEU A 228 3.52 12.48 -27.26
CA LEU A 228 3.78 13.86 -26.81
C LEU A 228 3.71 13.99 -25.29
N THR A 229 2.95 13.13 -24.62
CA THR A 229 2.86 13.13 -23.15
C THR A 229 4.10 12.53 -22.49
N TRP A 230 4.95 11.83 -23.26
CA TRP A 230 6.22 11.28 -22.79
C TRP A 230 7.34 12.32 -22.77
N ILE A 231 7.14 13.43 -23.50
CA ILE A 231 8.08 14.55 -23.54
C ILE A 231 7.94 15.32 -22.21
N GLY A 232 8.99 15.26 -21.38
CA GLY A 232 8.99 15.92 -20.05
C GLY A 232 8.51 15.06 -18.88
N ALA A 233 8.07 13.82 -19.13
CA ALA A 233 7.79 12.87 -18.06
C ALA A 233 9.11 12.42 -17.39
N GLU A 234 9.20 12.54 -16.08
CA GLU A 234 10.35 12.01 -15.33
C GLU A 234 10.22 10.51 -15.14
N TRP A 235 11.15 9.79 -15.81
CA TRP A 235 11.26 8.35 -15.70
C TRP A 235 12.19 8.01 -14.54
N ARG A 236 11.67 7.30 -13.53
CA ARG A 236 12.44 6.92 -12.33
C ARG A 236 12.96 5.49 -12.51
N TRP A 237 13.96 5.34 -13.40
CA TRP A 237 14.56 4.03 -13.73
C TRP A 237 15.30 3.39 -12.55
N ASP A 238 15.79 4.21 -11.62
CA ASP A 238 16.44 3.81 -10.38
C ASP A 238 15.54 2.95 -9.49
N ARG A 239 14.21 3.12 -9.60
CA ARG A 239 13.24 2.34 -8.82
C ARG A 239 12.89 0.98 -9.45
N PHE A 240 13.26 0.75 -10.72
CA PHE A 240 12.90 -0.48 -11.43
C PHE A 240 13.54 -1.72 -10.81
N GLY A 241 12.70 -2.67 -10.40
CA GLY A 241 13.13 -3.92 -9.77
C GLY A 241 13.46 -3.83 -8.29
N ASP A 242 13.48 -2.62 -7.70
CA ASP A 242 13.75 -2.44 -6.30
C ASP A 242 12.65 -3.06 -5.43
N ARG A 243 13.05 -3.57 -4.28
CA ARG A 243 12.12 -4.02 -3.25
C ARG A 243 11.55 -2.82 -2.52
N ILE A 244 10.28 -2.92 -2.18
CA ILE A 244 9.65 -1.91 -1.32
C ILE A 244 10.20 -2.10 0.09
N ALA A 245 10.68 -0.98 0.66
CA ALA A 245 11.36 -0.97 1.94
C ALA A 245 10.51 -1.54 3.07
N CYS A 246 11.12 -2.42 3.76
CA CYS A 246 10.60 -3.42 4.64
C CYS A 246 9.56 -4.27 4.03
#